data_90d89720b4329e30e8e973151c344790
#
_entry.id   90d89720b4329e30e8e973151c344790
#
_cell.length_a   1.000
_cell.length_b   1.000
_cell.length_c   1.000
_cell.angle_alpha   90.00
_cell.angle_beta   90.00
_cell.angle_gamma   90.00
#
_symmetry.space_group_name_H-M   'P 1'
#
loop_
_entity.id
_entity.type
_entity.pdbx_description
1 polymer ?
#
loop_
_entity_poly.entity_id
_entity_poly.type
_entity_poly.pdbx_seq_one_letter_code
_entity_poly.pdbx_strand_id
1 'polypeptide(L)'
;MRNMLSLVCVLGISCASFAQTGQSSWANLSGLKAGQKIQVVETSSKKDSGTFLAVSDSAISFKDAAGEKSVQRPDVRSVKLLTERRLRNTLIGLGVGAGAGAAIGAGATPSGAFFGKGVGAAVIGVFGGVCGTAVGALWPTHNTIYRLSSH
;
A
#
# COMPACT_ATOMS: atom_id res chain seq x y z
N MET A 1 14.49 18.83 29.93
CA MET A 1 13.98 18.75 28.53
C MET A 1 14.69 17.67 27.69
N ARG A 2 15.94 17.32 27.95
CA ARG A 2 16.70 16.31 27.15
C ARG A 2 16.22 14.88 27.30
N ASN A 3 15.58 14.54 28.45
CA ASN A 3 15.10 13.16 28.71
C ASN A 3 13.69 12.86 28.15
N MET A 4 12.88 13.90 27.83
CA MET A 4 11.56 13.68 27.21
C MET A 4 11.68 13.32 25.72
N LEU A 5 12.70 13.82 25.04
CA LEU A 5 12.92 13.52 23.62
C LEU A 5 13.34 12.05 23.40
N SER A 6 14.10 11.47 24.32
CA SER A 6 14.49 10.06 24.30
C SER A 6 13.30 9.11 24.54
N LEU A 7 12.32 9.52 25.36
CA LEU A 7 11.15 8.68 25.68
C LEU A 7 10.21 8.54 24.47
N VAL A 8 10.09 9.61 23.67
CA VAL A 8 9.23 9.60 22.47
C VAL A 8 9.81 8.71 21.35
N CYS A 9 11.12 8.63 21.21
CA CYS A 9 11.76 7.74 20.25
C CYS A 9 11.60 6.26 20.57
N VAL A 10 11.56 5.88 21.85
CA VAL A 10 11.45 4.47 22.27
C VAL A 10 10.03 3.91 22.08
N LEU A 11 8.99 4.74 22.22
CA LEU A 11 7.60 4.31 21.99
C LEU A 11 7.24 4.12 20.50
N GLY A 12 8.02 4.68 19.58
CA GLY A 12 7.74 4.59 18.13
C GLY A 12 8.13 3.27 17.47
N ILE A 13 8.90 2.40 18.13
CA ILE A 13 9.51 1.21 17.50
C ILE A 13 8.70 -0.07 17.76
N SER A 14 7.69 -0.04 18.63
CA SER A 14 7.00 -1.26 19.11
C SER A 14 5.85 -1.78 18.22
N CYS A 15 5.56 -1.21 17.04
CA CYS A 15 4.36 -1.54 16.25
C CYS A 15 4.61 -2.33 14.96
N ALA A 16 5.71 -3.06 14.81
CA ALA A 16 6.04 -3.70 13.53
C ALA A 16 6.13 -5.24 13.58
N SER A 17 5.30 -5.91 14.38
CA SER A 17 5.25 -7.38 14.36
C SER A 17 3.84 -7.88 14.12
N PHE A 18 3.23 -7.52 12.99
CA PHE A 18 2.09 -8.27 12.48
C PHE A 18 2.61 -9.47 11.71
N ALA A 19 2.62 -10.62 12.37
CA ALA A 19 2.92 -11.90 11.78
C ALA A 19 2.02 -12.17 10.57
N GLN A 20 2.60 -12.30 9.40
CA GLN A 20 1.93 -12.66 8.15
C GLN A 20 1.64 -14.18 8.10
N THR A 21 1.05 -14.71 9.15
CA THR A 21 0.67 -16.11 9.29
C THR A 21 -0.72 -16.34 8.69
N GLY A 22 -0.80 -16.55 7.41
CA GLY A 22 -2.08 -16.88 6.76
C GLY A 22 -2.05 -16.86 5.24
N GLN A 23 -0.94 -16.46 4.63
CA GLN A 23 -0.85 -16.29 3.18
C GLN A 23 -0.50 -17.58 2.41
N SER A 24 -0.27 -18.69 3.10
CA SER A 24 0.11 -19.97 2.48
C SER A 24 -1.07 -20.88 2.15
N SER A 25 -2.30 -20.52 2.50
CA SER A 25 -3.47 -21.36 2.22
C SER A 25 -4.08 -21.05 0.85
N TRP A 26 -4.19 -22.08 0.02
CA TRP A 26 -4.92 -22.03 -1.26
C TRP A 26 -6.39 -21.64 -1.06
N ALA A 27 -6.98 -22.05 0.07
CA ALA A 27 -8.35 -21.71 0.42
C ALA A 27 -8.62 -20.19 0.50
N ASN A 28 -7.58 -19.38 0.74
CA ASN A 28 -7.73 -17.91 0.75
C ASN A 28 -8.14 -17.35 -0.61
N LEU A 29 -7.87 -18.06 -1.70
CA LEU A 29 -8.25 -17.65 -3.05
C LEU A 29 -9.75 -17.77 -3.29
N SER A 30 -10.46 -18.62 -2.56
CA SER A 30 -11.92 -18.73 -2.65
C SER A 30 -12.65 -17.47 -2.16
N GLY A 31 -11.98 -16.64 -1.38
CA GLY A 31 -12.50 -15.32 -0.97
C GLY A 31 -12.41 -14.24 -2.05
N LEU A 32 -11.76 -14.51 -3.19
CA LEU A 32 -11.68 -13.59 -4.31
C LEU A 32 -13.04 -13.52 -5.04
N LYS A 33 -13.42 -12.31 -5.44
CA LYS A 33 -14.60 -12.09 -6.24
C LYS A 33 -14.22 -12.06 -7.72
N ALA A 34 -15.03 -12.70 -8.57
CA ALA A 34 -14.87 -12.56 -10.01
C ALA A 34 -14.86 -11.08 -10.43
N GLY A 35 -14.02 -10.74 -11.38
CA GLY A 35 -13.82 -9.36 -11.82
C GLY A 35 -12.72 -8.60 -11.09
N GLN A 36 -12.14 -9.13 -10.03
CA GLN A 36 -11.01 -8.49 -9.35
C GLN A 36 -9.72 -8.64 -10.18
N LYS A 37 -8.92 -7.56 -10.22
CA LYS A 37 -7.60 -7.60 -10.86
C LYS A 37 -6.62 -8.34 -9.95
N ILE A 38 -5.98 -9.37 -10.50
CA ILE A 38 -4.98 -10.18 -9.81
C ILE A 38 -3.68 -10.23 -10.61
N GLN A 39 -2.59 -10.50 -9.91
CA GLN A 39 -1.32 -10.87 -10.49
C GLN A 39 -0.96 -12.27 -9.99
N VAL A 40 -0.80 -13.18 -10.92
CA VAL A 40 -0.32 -14.54 -10.66
C VAL A 40 1.17 -14.57 -10.98
N VAL A 41 1.97 -15.06 -10.05
CA VAL A 41 3.39 -15.30 -10.24
C VAL A 41 3.60 -16.80 -10.30
N GLU A 42 4.04 -17.28 -11.43
CA GLU A 42 4.35 -18.69 -11.62
C GLU A 42 5.69 -19.07 -10.96
N THR A 43 5.89 -20.35 -10.73
CA THR A 43 7.16 -20.92 -10.23
C THR A 43 8.32 -20.60 -11.15
N SER A 44 8.07 -20.49 -12.46
CA SER A 44 9.00 -20.00 -13.49
C SER A 44 9.39 -18.51 -13.35
N SER A 45 8.88 -17.82 -12.33
CA SER A 45 9.02 -16.38 -12.12
C SER A 45 8.30 -15.50 -13.16
N LYS A 46 7.51 -16.09 -14.05
CA LYS A 46 6.63 -15.37 -14.95
C LYS A 46 5.52 -14.69 -14.16
N LYS A 47 5.23 -13.44 -14.50
CA LYS A 47 4.19 -12.63 -13.86
C LYS A 47 3.10 -12.37 -14.88
N ASP A 48 1.94 -12.91 -14.65
CA ASP A 48 0.75 -12.67 -15.45
C ASP A 48 -0.24 -11.84 -14.63
N SER A 49 -0.82 -10.83 -15.25
CA SER A 49 -1.82 -9.96 -14.61
C SER A 49 -3.11 -10.04 -15.39
N GLY A 50 -4.21 -10.19 -14.69
CA GLY A 50 -5.51 -10.31 -15.35
C GLY A 50 -6.67 -10.13 -14.38
N THR A 51 -7.86 -10.35 -14.91
CA THR A 51 -9.12 -10.31 -14.16
C THR A 51 -9.45 -11.72 -13.69
N PHE A 52 -9.59 -11.89 -12.39
CA PHE A 52 -9.95 -13.16 -11.78
C PHE A 52 -11.32 -13.64 -12.26
N LEU A 53 -11.41 -14.88 -12.67
CA LEU A 53 -12.65 -15.55 -13.09
C LEU A 53 -13.11 -16.56 -12.05
N ALA A 54 -12.29 -17.56 -11.79
CA ALA A 54 -12.63 -18.63 -10.86
C ALA A 54 -11.38 -19.31 -10.29
N VAL A 55 -11.52 -20.00 -9.17
CA VAL A 55 -10.51 -20.86 -8.61
C VAL A 55 -11.11 -22.22 -8.31
N SER A 56 -10.38 -23.27 -8.60
CA SER A 56 -10.66 -24.66 -8.20
C SER A 56 -9.57 -25.16 -7.26
N ASP A 57 -9.71 -26.36 -6.74
CA ASP A 57 -8.69 -26.99 -5.89
C ASP A 57 -7.37 -27.23 -6.62
N SER A 58 -7.42 -27.34 -7.95
CA SER A 58 -6.28 -27.67 -8.81
C SER A 58 -5.76 -26.54 -9.67
N ALA A 59 -6.55 -25.47 -9.92
CA ALA A 59 -6.17 -24.41 -10.85
C ALA A 59 -6.83 -23.07 -10.52
N ILE A 60 -6.22 -21.99 -11.01
CA ILE A 60 -6.77 -20.63 -10.99
C ILE A 60 -6.97 -20.15 -12.42
N SER A 61 -8.16 -19.65 -12.73
CA SER A 61 -8.53 -19.10 -14.04
C SER A 61 -8.66 -17.57 -13.95
N PHE A 62 -8.07 -16.89 -14.90
CA PHE A 62 -8.14 -15.44 -15.04
C PHE A 62 -8.09 -15.03 -16.50
N LYS A 63 -8.63 -13.88 -16.81
CA LYS A 63 -8.60 -13.30 -18.15
C LYS A 63 -7.50 -12.25 -18.22
N ASP A 64 -6.54 -12.46 -19.09
CA ASP A 64 -5.49 -11.49 -19.43
C ASP A 64 -5.79 -10.74 -20.74
N ALA A 65 -4.82 -9.98 -21.26
CA ALA A 65 -4.97 -9.25 -22.54
C ALA A 65 -5.06 -10.19 -23.76
N ALA A 66 -4.54 -11.42 -23.65
CA ALA A 66 -4.53 -12.41 -24.71
C ALA A 66 -5.77 -13.32 -24.69
N GLY A 67 -6.53 -13.34 -23.59
CA GLY A 67 -7.72 -14.15 -23.44
C GLY A 67 -7.82 -14.81 -22.06
N GLU A 68 -8.58 -15.90 -21.99
CA GLU A 68 -8.69 -16.68 -20.76
C GLU A 68 -7.48 -17.59 -20.59
N LYS A 69 -6.88 -17.56 -19.39
CA LYS A 69 -5.75 -18.39 -19.02
C LYS A 69 -6.04 -19.12 -17.72
N SER A 70 -5.64 -20.38 -17.66
CA SER A 70 -5.71 -21.21 -16.44
C SER A 70 -4.29 -21.66 -16.07
N VAL A 71 -3.93 -21.49 -14.79
CA VAL A 71 -2.63 -21.91 -14.25
C VAL A 71 -2.87 -22.95 -13.17
N GLN A 72 -2.16 -24.06 -13.25
CA GLN A 72 -2.27 -25.17 -12.30
C GLN A 72 -1.67 -24.77 -10.94
N ARG A 73 -2.27 -25.25 -9.86
CA ARG A 73 -1.84 -24.95 -8.49
C ARG A 73 -0.34 -25.18 -8.23
N PRO A 74 0.31 -26.28 -8.70
CA PRO A 74 1.73 -26.50 -8.48
C PRO A 74 2.61 -25.46 -9.16
N ASP A 75 2.12 -24.84 -10.23
CA ASP A 75 2.85 -23.82 -10.99
C ASP A 75 2.67 -22.41 -10.41
N VAL A 76 1.75 -22.25 -9.45
CA VAL A 76 1.47 -20.95 -8.82
C VAL A 76 2.39 -20.74 -7.62
N ARG A 77 3.33 -19.82 -7.74
CA ARG A 77 4.18 -19.39 -6.62
C ARG A 77 3.49 -18.39 -5.70
N SER A 78 2.77 -17.42 -6.25
CA SER A 78 2.01 -16.48 -5.44
C SER A 78 0.90 -15.80 -6.23
N VAL A 79 -0.18 -15.45 -5.54
CA VAL A 79 -1.28 -14.65 -6.08
C VAL A 79 -1.41 -13.37 -5.27
N LYS A 80 -1.41 -12.25 -5.97
CA LYS A 80 -1.53 -10.91 -5.39
C LYS A 80 -2.78 -10.24 -5.92
N LEU A 81 -3.53 -9.59 -5.04
CA LEU A 81 -4.63 -8.72 -5.44
C LEU A 81 -4.06 -7.36 -5.87
N LEU A 82 -4.32 -6.97 -7.10
CA LEU A 82 -4.02 -5.64 -7.61
C LEU A 82 -5.19 -4.72 -7.24
N THR A 83 -5.02 -3.95 -6.19
CA THR A 83 -6.05 -3.00 -5.79
C THR A 83 -5.74 -1.64 -6.40
N GLU A 84 -6.70 -1.06 -7.14
CA GLU A 84 -6.60 0.29 -7.71
C GLU A 84 -6.70 1.39 -6.62
N ARG A 85 -6.15 1.13 -5.45
CA ARG A 85 -6.18 2.07 -4.32
C ARG A 85 -5.05 3.09 -4.36
N ARG A 86 -4.15 3.00 -5.36
CA ARG A 86 -2.98 3.87 -5.41
C ARG A 86 -3.37 5.34 -5.47
N LEU A 87 -4.30 5.69 -6.36
CA LEU A 87 -4.81 7.06 -6.47
C LEU A 87 -5.45 7.53 -5.16
N ARG A 88 -6.28 6.69 -4.55
CA ARG A 88 -6.92 7.01 -3.27
C ARG A 88 -5.89 7.21 -2.15
N ASN A 89 -4.90 6.34 -2.04
CA ASN A 89 -3.85 6.47 -1.03
C ASN A 89 -3.01 7.72 -1.25
N THR A 90 -2.71 8.07 -2.52
CA THR A 90 -2.00 9.30 -2.87
C THR A 90 -2.81 10.54 -2.51
N LEU A 91 -4.12 10.54 -2.78
CA LEU A 91 -5.01 11.65 -2.42
C LEU A 91 -5.16 11.81 -0.90
N ILE A 92 -5.26 10.69 -0.17
CA ILE A 92 -5.27 10.73 1.31
C ILE A 92 -3.95 11.29 1.82
N GLY A 93 -2.81 10.83 1.28
CA GLY A 93 -1.48 11.32 1.66
C GLY A 93 -1.33 12.82 1.38
N LEU A 94 -1.83 13.30 0.23
CA LEU A 94 -1.86 14.72 -0.11
C LEU A 94 -2.70 15.51 0.89
N GLY A 95 -3.93 15.06 1.18
CA GLY A 95 -4.85 15.77 2.08
C GLY A 95 -4.30 15.84 3.50
N VAL A 96 -3.80 14.73 4.05
CA VAL A 96 -3.21 14.69 5.39
C VAL A 96 -1.92 15.50 5.44
N GLY A 97 -1.02 15.35 4.46
CA GLY A 97 0.26 16.07 4.43
C GLY A 97 0.09 17.57 4.28
N ALA A 98 -0.78 18.01 3.38
CA ALA A 98 -1.06 19.43 3.16
C ALA A 98 -1.79 20.04 4.37
N GLY A 99 -2.78 19.35 4.93
CA GLY A 99 -3.54 19.82 6.09
C GLY A 99 -2.67 19.93 7.34
N ALA A 100 -1.91 18.91 7.68
CA ALA A 100 -1.00 18.94 8.82
C ALA A 100 0.14 19.96 8.61
N GLY A 101 0.72 20.03 7.39
CA GLY A 101 1.75 20.99 7.06
C GLY A 101 1.27 22.45 7.18
N ALA A 102 0.07 22.74 6.68
CA ALA A 102 -0.52 24.08 6.81
C ALA A 102 -0.81 24.47 8.26
N ALA A 103 -1.31 23.55 9.08
CA ALA A 103 -1.57 23.79 10.50
C ALA A 103 -0.27 24.07 11.27
N ILE A 104 0.78 23.28 11.03
CA ILE A 104 2.11 23.50 11.62
C ILE A 104 2.70 24.83 11.15
N GLY A 105 2.62 25.14 9.84
CA GLY A 105 3.13 26.37 9.25
C GLY A 105 2.47 27.60 9.83
N ALA A 106 1.15 27.59 10.02
CA ALA A 106 0.41 28.68 10.64
C ALA A 106 0.78 28.89 12.11
N GLY A 107 0.98 27.79 12.84
CA GLY A 107 1.36 27.82 14.26
C GLY A 107 2.81 28.21 14.51
N ALA A 108 3.73 27.80 13.65
CA ALA A 108 5.16 28.02 13.79
C ALA A 108 5.63 29.41 13.33
N THR A 109 4.82 30.13 12.55
CA THR A 109 5.22 31.45 12.00
C THR A 109 4.96 32.53 13.04
N PRO A 110 6.01 33.28 13.53
CA PRO A 110 5.83 34.38 14.46
C PRO A 110 4.97 35.49 13.89
N SER A 111 4.21 36.19 14.77
CA SER A 111 3.29 37.28 14.40
C SER A 111 3.99 38.55 13.95
N GLY A 112 5.13 38.55 13.39
CA GLY A 112 5.91 39.66 12.88
C GLY A 112 6.86 39.26 11.77
N ALA A 113 6.78 38.01 11.32
CA ALA A 113 7.61 37.57 10.23
C ALA A 113 7.28 38.27 8.92
N PHE A 114 8.28 38.60 8.14
CA PHE A 114 8.19 39.28 6.85
C PHE A 114 7.21 38.61 5.88
N PHE A 115 7.04 37.32 6.01
CA PHE A 115 6.13 36.48 5.19
C PHE A 115 4.83 36.12 5.93
N GLY A 116 4.37 36.78 6.89
CA GLY A 116 3.08 36.54 7.56
C GLY A 116 2.65 35.05 7.76
N LYS A 117 1.67 34.81 8.61
CA LYS A 117 1.18 33.46 8.91
C LYS A 117 0.64 32.67 7.70
N GLY A 118 0.09 33.38 6.72
CA GLY A 118 -0.47 32.75 5.51
C GLY A 118 0.60 32.17 4.61
N VAL A 119 1.73 32.84 4.44
CA VAL A 119 2.82 32.30 3.59
C VAL A 119 3.52 31.14 4.27
N GLY A 120 3.75 31.20 5.58
CA GLY A 120 4.29 30.06 6.33
C GLY A 120 3.42 28.81 6.23
N ALA A 121 2.10 28.96 6.39
CA ALA A 121 1.14 27.88 6.21
C ALA A 121 1.16 27.31 4.77
N ALA A 122 1.22 28.18 3.76
CA ALA A 122 1.26 27.77 2.36
C ALA A 122 2.53 26.98 2.03
N VAL A 123 3.70 27.48 2.41
CA VAL A 123 4.99 26.83 2.12
C VAL A 123 5.07 25.47 2.80
N ILE A 124 4.81 25.38 4.11
CA ILE A 124 4.88 24.12 4.84
C ILE A 124 3.74 23.17 4.40
N GLY A 125 2.57 23.70 4.04
CA GLY A 125 1.47 22.92 3.48
C GLY A 125 1.82 22.27 2.14
N VAL A 126 2.49 22.99 1.24
CA VAL A 126 2.96 22.46 -0.04
C VAL A 126 4.02 21.38 0.19
N PHE A 127 5.02 21.62 1.03
CA PHE A 127 6.02 20.59 1.36
C PHE A 127 5.39 19.36 2.02
N GLY A 128 4.49 19.55 2.98
CA GLY A 128 3.74 18.47 3.60
C GLY A 128 2.90 17.67 2.60
N GLY A 129 2.25 18.37 1.66
CA GLY A 129 1.50 17.76 0.57
C GLY A 129 2.37 16.90 -0.35
N VAL A 130 3.53 17.42 -0.78
CA VAL A 130 4.48 16.67 -1.63
C VAL A 130 5.01 15.45 -0.90
N CYS A 131 5.46 15.59 0.34
CA CYS A 131 5.91 14.44 1.14
C CYS A 131 4.78 13.42 1.38
N GLY A 132 3.58 13.89 1.70
CA GLY A 132 2.41 13.05 1.90
C GLY A 132 2.00 12.28 0.64
N THR A 133 2.06 12.92 -0.54
CA THR A 133 1.80 12.22 -1.81
C THR A 133 2.86 11.17 -2.11
N ALA A 134 4.14 11.45 -1.86
CA ALA A 134 5.22 10.50 -2.06
C ALA A 134 5.04 9.27 -1.16
N VAL A 135 4.77 9.46 0.13
CA VAL A 135 4.48 8.37 1.07
C VAL A 135 3.24 7.59 0.64
N GLY A 136 2.15 8.27 0.27
CA GLY A 136 0.91 7.62 -0.19
C GLY A 136 1.08 6.82 -1.47
N ALA A 137 1.94 7.29 -2.40
CA ALA A 137 2.24 6.61 -3.64
C ALA A 137 3.15 5.38 -3.46
N LEU A 138 4.08 5.44 -2.50
CA LEU A 138 5.00 4.35 -2.18
C LEU A 138 4.36 3.28 -1.29
N TRP A 139 3.19 3.55 -0.70
CA TRP A 139 2.52 2.57 0.15
C TRP A 139 2.18 1.32 -0.67
N PRO A 140 2.53 0.12 -0.17
CA PRO A 140 2.32 -1.10 -0.93
C PRO A 140 0.82 -1.33 -1.20
N THR A 141 0.44 -1.35 -2.47
CA THR A 141 -0.94 -1.57 -2.93
C THR A 141 -1.24 -3.02 -3.28
N HIS A 142 -0.25 -3.89 -3.11
CA HIS A 142 -0.34 -5.30 -3.45
C HIS A 142 -0.54 -6.13 -2.19
N ASN A 143 -1.72 -6.68 -2.02
CA ASN A 143 -1.97 -7.66 -0.98
C ASN A 143 -1.69 -9.06 -1.53
N THR A 144 -0.67 -9.72 -0.99
CA THR A 144 -0.42 -11.14 -1.28
C THR A 144 -1.48 -11.96 -0.57
N ILE A 145 -2.29 -12.71 -1.35
CA ILE A 145 -3.36 -13.55 -0.81
C ILE A 145 -2.88 -14.99 -0.66
N TYR A 146 -2.02 -15.42 -1.59
CA TYR A 146 -1.42 -16.75 -1.58
C TYR A 146 0.08 -16.66 -1.88
N ARG A 147 0.87 -17.42 -1.14
CA ARG A 147 2.30 -17.65 -1.40
C ARG A 147 2.65 -19.07 -1.07
N LEU A 148 3.27 -19.76 -2.01
CA LEU A 148 3.84 -21.07 -1.78
C LEU A 148 4.94 -20.95 -0.72
N SER A 149 4.82 -21.67 0.40
CA SER A 149 5.91 -21.77 1.38
C SER A 149 6.96 -22.72 0.79
N SER A 150 8.14 -22.17 0.49
CA SER A 150 9.31 -23.00 0.18
C SER A 150 9.78 -23.66 1.48
N HIS A 151 9.63 -24.96 1.57
CA HIS A 151 10.37 -25.79 2.53
C HIS A 151 11.79 -26.01 2.05
#